data_51edd2a86fcbe4094e7a24d31b1b7afd
#
_entry.id   51edd2a86fcbe4094e7a24d31b1b7afd
#
_cell.length_a   1.000
_cell.length_b   1.000
_cell.length_c   1.000
_cell.angle_alpha   90.00
_cell.angle_beta   90.00
_cell.angle_gamma   90.00
#
_symmetry.space_group_name_H-M   'P 1'
#
loop_
_entity.id
_entity.type
_entity.pdbx_description
1 polymer ?
#
loop_
_entity_poly.entity_id
_entity_poly.type
_entity_poly.pdbx_seq_one_letter_code
_entity_poly.pdbx_strand_id
1 'polypeptide(L)'
;MEQIQQVNGIENVDVQKTVWAGIDFDENALEGFMKIQYEDSRYKSKGQSYEQMIEALKGYADDGEYGCYITTLDDDKALEEYNAKHPDTPIDIEAFKRGETAIAGKDTEYNAPNTALVGETLTLTADSTDGKATDFKIDGAFYYDDYSNNLSDSIGRRTYIQIVPNIIFVSEAGMERLTKEPIISAIGVDIKDFNDLERIDSELQAINSTLTESEWQMKSAINQKEQFNQMFYSVNLLGNGAAILLIVIGLINFVNVMLTGVVARKNEFAIMESIGTTKKQIMKILTLEGGIYALISTLLIMTFGNAFLLLVADAVPHIANYAVFEYPVALVIGLIAAIFVICLSVPAIVYKATSDETVIERLHNFEN
;
A
#
# COMPACT_ATOMS: atom_id res chain seq x y z
N MET A 1 7.95 -28.59 10.63
CA MET A 1 8.94 -28.47 9.52
C MET A 1 8.82 -29.62 8.52
N GLU A 2 9.06 -30.87 8.91
CA GLU A 2 9.03 -32.01 7.97
C GLU A 2 7.73 -32.11 7.17
N GLN A 3 6.60 -31.87 7.77
CA GLN A 3 5.29 -31.91 7.09
C GLN A 3 5.16 -30.80 6.03
N ILE A 4 5.68 -29.62 6.28
CA ILE A 4 5.64 -28.50 5.32
C ILE A 4 6.53 -28.83 4.11
N GLN A 5 7.73 -29.36 4.34
CA GLN A 5 8.65 -29.74 3.26
C GLN A 5 8.14 -30.87 2.37
N GLN A 6 7.18 -31.68 2.87
CA GLN A 6 6.55 -32.76 2.11
C GLN A 6 5.41 -32.31 1.20
N VAL A 7 4.93 -31.08 1.33
CA VAL A 7 3.88 -30.53 0.48
C VAL A 7 4.42 -30.37 -0.94
N ASN A 8 3.77 -31.01 -1.89
CA ASN A 8 4.22 -30.97 -3.28
C ASN A 8 3.96 -29.57 -3.89
N GLY A 9 4.96 -29.04 -4.60
CA GLY A 9 4.88 -27.72 -5.25
C GLY A 9 5.53 -26.60 -4.45
N ILE A 10 6.07 -26.89 -3.28
CA ILE A 10 6.94 -25.96 -2.54
C ILE A 10 8.31 -25.91 -3.23
N GLU A 11 8.83 -24.70 -3.41
CA GLU A 11 10.16 -24.44 -3.97
C GLU A 11 11.18 -24.28 -2.87
N ASN A 12 10.88 -23.43 -1.88
CA ASN A 12 11.76 -23.14 -0.75
C ASN A 12 10.96 -23.01 0.55
N VAL A 13 11.62 -23.27 1.66
CA VAL A 13 11.08 -23.06 3.01
C VAL A 13 12.12 -22.31 3.83
N ASP A 14 11.85 -21.05 4.08
CA ASP A 14 12.66 -20.20 4.93
C ASP A 14 12.20 -20.28 6.38
N VAL A 15 13.16 -20.39 7.31
CA VAL A 15 12.88 -20.46 8.74
C VAL A 15 13.57 -19.30 9.42
N GLN A 16 12.76 -18.37 9.90
CA GLN A 16 13.27 -17.28 10.73
C GLN A 16 13.32 -17.71 12.19
N LYS A 17 14.49 -17.61 12.77
CA LYS A 17 14.73 -17.87 14.19
C LYS A 17 14.93 -16.56 14.92
N THR A 18 14.43 -16.50 16.14
CA THR A 18 14.48 -15.29 16.95
C THR A 18 14.79 -15.65 18.40
N VAL A 19 15.51 -14.76 19.06
CA VAL A 19 15.73 -14.81 20.51
C VAL A 19 15.70 -13.38 21.05
N TRP A 20 15.21 -13.20 22.26
CA TRP A 20 15.45 -11.98 23.00
C TRP A 20 16.88 -11.97 23.53
N ALA A 21 17.58 -10.83 23.38
CA ALA A 21 18.92 -10.67 23.93
C ALA A 21 19.04 -9.33 24.65
N GLY A 22 19.64 -9.37 25.85
CA GLY A 22 20.12 -8.20 26.54
C GLY A 22 21.29 -7.59 25.76
N ILE A 23 21.36 -6.27 25.78
CA ILE A 23 22.46 -5.49 25.21
C ILE A 23 23.28 -4.94 26.37
N ASP A 24 24.58 -5.23 26.41
CA ASP A 24 25.48 -4.61 27.40
C ASP A 24 25.49 -3.09 27.21
N PHE A 25 25.27 -2.36 28.30
CA PHE A 25 25.15 -0.92 28.25
C PHE A 25 26.51 -0.22 28.20
N ASP A 26 27.12 -0.19 27.02
CA ASP A 26 28.32 0.61 26.74
C ASP A 26 27.93 2.00 26.24
N GLU A 27 28.12 3.01 27.12
CA GLU A 27 27.79 4.40 26.80
C GLU A 27 28.54 4.92 25.57
N ASN A 28 29.77 4.46 25.31
CA ASN A 28 30.54 4.93 24.17
C ASN A 28 30.00 4.37 22.85
N ALA A 29 29.75 3.05 22.81
CA ALA A 29 29.20 2.39 21.63
C ALA A 29 27.77 2.85 21.32
N LEU A 30 26.99 3.19 22.33
CA LEU A 30 25.58 3.59 22.19
C LEU A 30 25.37 5.12 22.13
N GLU A 31 26.42 5.95 22.32
CA GLU A 31 26.30 7.41 22.46
C GLU A 31 25.55 8.05 21.28
N GLY A 32 25.99 7.73 20.05
CA GLY A 32 25.39 8.29 18.84
C GLY A 32 23.91 7.92 18.70
N PHE A 33 23.59 6.64 18.87
CA PHE A 33 22.23 6.11 18.86
C PHE A 33 21.35 6.79 19.91
N MET A 34 21.83 6.85 21.14
CA MET A 34 21.07 7.43 22.27
C MET A 34 20.83 8.92 22.12
N LYS A 35 21.77 9.68 21.56
CA LYS A 35 21.60 11.11 21.29
C LYS A 35 20.49 11.36 20.27
N ILE A 36 20.46 10.59 19.18
CA ILE A 36 19.40 10.70 18.17
C ILE A 36 18.04 10.32 18.78
N GLN A 37 18.00 9.22 19.51
CA GLN A 37 16.76 8.76 20.15
C GLN A 37 16.25 9.72 21.23
N TYR A 38 17.14 10.41 21.95
CA TYR A 38 16.74 11.38 22.97
C TYR A 38 15.90 12.51 22.39
N GLU A 39 16.23 12.99 21.19
CA GLU A 39 15.55 14.11 20.55
C GLU A 39 14.04 13.88 20.42
N ASP A 40 13.61 12.65 20.11
CA ASP A 40 12.20 12.26 19.94
C ASP A 40 11.64 11.47 21.15
N SER A 41 12.41 11.40 22.24
CA SER A 41 12.06 10.57 23.39
C SER A 41 10.97 11.20 24.28
N ARG A 42 10.31 10.31 25.04
CA ARG A 42 9.43 10.73 26.14
C ARG A 42 10.17 11.45 27.25
N TYR A 43 11.47 11.20 27.43
CA TYR A 43 12.29 11.89 28.42
C TYR A 43 12.36 13.38 28.09
N LYS A 44 12.74 13.72 26.88
CA LYS A 44 12.81 15.11 26.42
C LYS A 44 11.45 15.79 26.45
N SER A 45 10.39 15.12 26.03
CA SER A 45 9.02 15.66 26.02
C SER A 45 8.49 15.96 27.43
N LYS A 46 9.01 15.27 28.45
CA LYS A 46 8.72 15.50 29.87
C LYS A 46 9.67 16.47 30.56
N GLY A 47 10.60 17.07 29.81
CA GLY A 47 11.60 18.01 30.34
C GLY A 47 12.73 17.36 31.13
N GLN A 48 12.93 16.03 30.99
CA GLN A 48 14.05 15.32 31.61
C GLN A 48 15.31 15.51 30.74
N SER A 49 16.48 15.58 31.41
CA SER A 49 17.75 15.74 30.68
C SER A 49 18.23 14.43 30.05
N TYR A 50 19.20 14.54 29.12
CA TYR A 50 19.86 13.37 28.52
C TYR A 50 20.50 12.47 29.58
N GLU A 51 21.17 13.05 30.59
CA GLU A 51 21.80 12.33 31.70
C GLU A 51 20.77 11.55 32.53
N GLN A 52 19.60 12.13 32.77
CA GLN A 52 18.50 11.45 33.48
C GLN A 52 17.97 10.27 32.68
N MET A 53 17.92 10.40 31.34
CA MET A 53 17.57 9.28 30.49
C MET A 53 18.62 8.16 30.57
N ILE A 54 19.91 8.50 30.47
CA ILE A 54 21.01 7.53 30.58
C ILE A 54 20.97 6.78 31.91
N GLU A 55 20.78 7.50 33.02
CA GLU A 55 20.67 6.87 34.34
C GLU A 55 19.49 5.88 34.42
N ALA A 56 18.35 6.24 33.84
CA ALA A 56 17.20 5.34 33.77
C ALA A 56 17.48 4.11 32.89
N LEU A 57 18.15 4.27 31.76
CA LEU A 57 18.48 3.16 30.85
C LEU A 57 19.51 2.20 31.48
N LYS A 58 20.46 2.70 32.24
CA LYS A 58 21.37 1.87 33.06
C LYS A 58 20.59 1.01 34.06
N GLY A 59 19.61 1.59 34.74
CA GLY A 59 18.73 0.82 35.62
C GLY A 59 18.04 -0.33 34.91
N TYR A 60 17.52 -0.11 33.72
CA TYR A 60 16.93 -1.20 32.90
C TYR A 60 17.97 -2.24 32.46
N ALA A 61 19.21 -1.83 32.17
CA ALA A 61 20.27 -2.77 31.81
C ALA A 61 20.68 -3.62 33.04
N ASP A 62 20.81 -3.03 34.20
CA ASP A 62 21.11 -3.74 35.44
C ASP A 62 20.01 -4.76 35.82
N ASP A 63 18.75 -4.45 35.48
CA ASP A 63 17.60 -5.36 35.69
C ASP A 63 17.46 -6.40 34.53
N GLY A 64 18.33 -6.38 33.52
CA GLY A 64 18.29 -7.27 32.35
C GLY A 64 17.18 -6.95 31.34
N GLU A 65 16.55 -5.77 31.47
CA GLU A 65 15.44 -5.36 30.62
C GLU A 65 15.89 -4.54 29.39
N TYR A 66 17.16 -4.10 29.32
CA TYR A 66 17.71 -3.39 28.18
C TYR A 66 18.17 -4.36 27.10
N GLY A 67 17.35 -4.57 26.09
CA GLY A 67 17.62 -5.55 25.05
C GLY A 67 16.64 -5.44 23.88
N CYS A 68 16.86 -6.26 22.87
CA CYS A 68 16.04 -6.32 21.68
C CYS A 68 15.90 -7.76 21.17
N TYR A 69 15.06 -7.92 20.13
CA TYR A 69 15.00 -9.18 19.43
C TYR A 69 16.15 -9.30 18.42
N ILE A 70 16.85 -10.45 18.50
CA ILE A 70 17.83 -10.86 17.51
C ILE A 70 17.15 -11.87 16.61
N THR A 71 17.24 -11.68 15.30
CA THR A 71 16.57 -12.56 14.34
C THR A 71 17.53 -12.98 13.22
N THR A 72 17.33 -14.18 12.69
CA THR A 72 18.13 -14.62 11.56
C THR A 72 17.70 -13.94 10.26
N LEU A 73 18.68 -13.61 9.43
CA LEU A 73 18.51 -13.15 8.05
C LEU A 73 19.32 -14.09 7.15
N ASP A 74 18.65 -14.80 6.25
CA ASP A 74 19.24 -15.63 5.23
C ASP A 74 18.69 -15.21 3.86
N ASP A 75 19.10 -14.01 3.41
CA ASP A 75 18.63 -13.41 2.17
C ASP A 75 19.78 -12.63 1.51
N ASP A 76 20.55 -13.35 0.68
CA ASP A 76 21.67 -12.77 -0.05
C ASP A 76 21.24 -11.62 -0.96
N LYS A 77 20.08 -11.73 -1.55
CA LYS A 77 19.55 -10.70 -2.45
C LYS A 77 19.28 -9.40 -1.70
N ALA A 78 18.69 -9.48 -0.49
CA ALA A 78 18.48 -8.30 0.34
C ALA A 78 19.80 -7.61 0.71
N LEU A 79 20.85 -8.38 1.02
CA LEU A 79 22.19 -7.85 1.31
C LEU A 79 22.83 -7.19 0.10
N GLU A 80 22.71 -7.81 -1.09
CA GLU A 80 23.21 -7.25 -2.34
C GLU A 80 22.45 -5.96 -2.73
N GLU A 81 21.13 -5.95 -2.57
CA GLU A 81 20.31 -4.76 -2.82
C GLU A 81 20.66 -3.61 -1.86
N TYR A 82 20.89 -3.92 -0.58
CA TYR A 82 21.37 -2.92 0.39
C TYR A 82 22.70 -2.33 -0.07
N ASN A 83 23.68 -3.17 -0.42
CA ASN A 83 24.99 -2.70 -0.87
C ASN A 83 24.92 -1.86 -2.16
N ALA A 84 23.99 -2.17 -3.05
CA ALA A 84 23.77 -1.38 -4.25
C ALA A 84 23.19 0.02 -3.94
N LYS A 85 22.35 0.13 -2.90
CA LYS A 85 21.78 1.41 -2.43
C LYS A 85 22.76 2.23 -1.56
N HIS A 86 23.63 1.56 -0.81
CA HIS A 86 24.55 2.14 0.16
C HIS A 86 26.02 1.86 -0.16
N PRO A 87 26.54 2.30 -1.33
CA PRO A 87 27.90 1.98 -1.77
C PRO A 87 29.01 2.55 -0.87
N ASP A 88 28.72 3.56 -0.09
CA ASP A 88 29.68 4.20 0.83
C ASP A 88 29.83 3.43 2.15
N THR A 89 28.85 2.61 2.51
CA THR A 89 28.83 1.80 3.75
C THR A 89 28.29 0.39 3.45
N PRO A 90 29.00 -0.37 2.58
CA PRO A 90 28.55 -1.69 2.21
C PRO A 90 28.72 -2.68 3.37
N ILE A 91 27.77 -3.60 3.52
CA ILE A 91 27.88 -4.74 4.43
C ILE A 91 28.91 -5.75 3.86
N ASP A 92 29.80 -6.26 4.70
CA ASP A 92 30.63 -7.41 4.36
C ASP A 92 29.78 -8.70 4.47
N ILE A 93 29.21 -9.11 3.35
CA ILE A 93 28.30 -10.26 3.27
C ILE A 93 28.99 -11.54 3.76
N GLU A 94 30.29 -11.74 3.47
CA GLU A 94 31.02 -12.92 3.90
C GLU A 94 31.28 -12.92 5.42
N ALA A 95 31.61 -11.78 6.00
CA ALA A 95 31.76 -11.65 7.45
C ALA A 95 30.41 -11.85 8.16
N PHE A 96 29.31 -11.32 7.57
CA PHE A 96 27.96 -11.55 8.07
C PHE A 96 27.60 -13.04 8.04
N LYS A 97 27.81 -13.72 6.93
CA LYS A 97 27.55 -15.17 6.80
C LYS A 97 28.34 -16.02 7.79
N ARG A 98 29.58 -15.62 8.10
CA ARG A 98 30.37 -16.29 9.15
C ARG A 98 29.89 -15.97 10.57
N GLY A 99 28.90 -15.09 10.73
CA GLY A 99 28.38 -14.67 12.01
C GLY A 99 29.27 -13.70 12.79
N GLU A 100 30.20 -13.03 12.11
CA GLU A 100 31.12 -12.07 12.76
C GLU A 100 30.48 -10.70 12.94
N THR A 101 29.57 -10.33 12.03
CA THR A 101 28.89 -9.04 12.03
C THR A 101 27.37 -9.19 12.15
N ALA A 102 26.70 -8.09 12.45
CA ALA A 102 25.25 -7.99 12.54
C ALA A 102 24.78 -6.71 11.84
N ILE A 103 23.47 -6.65 11.55
CA ILE A 103 22.83 -5.52 10.91
C ILE A 103 21.75 -5.00 11.85
N ALA A 104 21.80 -3.71 12.19
CA ALA A 104 20.74 -3.07 12.95
C ALA A 104 19.55 -2.73 12.03
N GLY A 105 18.35 -2.83 12.50
CA GLY A 105 17.17 -2.51 11.70
C GLY A 105 15.98 -2.19 12.60
N LYS A 106 14.93 -1.64 12.14
CA LYS A 106 14.59 -0.94 10.89
C LYS A 106 14.40 0.54 11.21
N ASP A 107 15.18 1.38 10.62
CA ASP A 107 15.00 2.83 10.76
C ASP A 107 13.93 3.34 9.80
N THR A 108 13.35 4.50 10.12
CA THR A 108 12.54 5.28 9.17
C THR A 108 13.41 6.36 8.54
N GLU A 109 13.08 6.84 7.35
CA GLU A 109 13.80 7.96 6.72
C GLU A 109 13.82 9.22 7.58
N TYR A 110 12.81 9.38 8.44
CA TYR A 110 12.66 10.57 9.28
C TYR A 110 13.58 10.55 10.52
N ASN A 111 13.87 9.37 11.07
CA ASN A 111 14.72 9.20 12.24
C ASN A 111 15.45 7.85 12.12
N ALA A 112 16.75 7.92 11.87
CA ALA A 112 17.59 6.77 11.60
C ALA A 112 18.66 6.55 12.69
N PRO A 113 18.27 6.26 13.95
CA PRO A 113 19.19 6.11 15.06
C PRO A 113 20.14 4.92 14.89
N ASN A 114 19.70 3.85 14.23
CA ASN A 114 20.50 2.65 14.04
C ASN A 114 21.70 2.88 13.13
N THR A 115 21.68 3.91 12.26
CA THR A 115 22.85 4.29 11.45
C THR A 115 24.03 4.73 12.30
N ALA A 116 23.78 5.25 13.50
CA ALA A 116 24.84 5.65 14.44
C ALA A 116 25.51 4.46 15.14
N LEU A 117 24.96 3.24 14.99
CA LEU A 117 25.58 2.02 15.49
C LEU A 117 26.54 1.39 14.47
N VAL A 118 26.51 1.81 13.22
CA VAL A 118 27.37 1.23 12.17
C VAL A 118 28.85 1.49 12.49
N GLY A 119 29.60 0.41 12.56
CA GLY A 119 31.02 0.42 12.97
C GLY A 119 31.24 0.12 14.44
N GLU A 120 30.21 0.27 15.29
CA GLU A 120 30.28 -0.05 16.72
C GLU A 120 30.16 -1.57 16.97
N THR A 121 30.63 -2.00 18.14
CA THR A 121 30.49 -3.39 18.60
C THR A 121 29.53 -3.45 19.76
N LEU A 122 28.50 -4.29 19.62
CA LEU A 122 27.52 -4.54 20.67
C LEU A 122 27.74 -5.95 21.26
N THR A 123 27.81 -6.02 22.59
CA THR A 123 27.80 -7.31 23.28
C THR A 123 26.35 -7.70 23.58
N LEU A 124 25.94 -8.82 23.01
CA LEU A 124 24.57 -9.35 23.11
C LEU A 124 24.58 -10.63 23.95
N THR A 125 23.62 -10.77 24.84
CA THR A 125 23.45 -11.98 25.67
C THR A 125 22.04 -12.51 25.50
N ALA A 126 21.90 -13.68 24.87
CA ALA A 126 20.59 -14.29 24.66
C ALA A 126 19.91 -14.67 25.98
N ASP A 127 18.62 -14.39 26.09
CA ASP A 127 17.76 -14.88 27.19
C ASP A 127 17.36 -16.34 26.89
N SER A 128 18.33 -17.23 27.11
CA SER A 128 18.19 -18.67 26.93
C SER A 128 19.11 -19.41 27.92
N THR A 129 18.86 -20.71 28.14
CA THR A 129 19.62 -21.51 29.12
C THR A 129 21.10 -21.64 28.78
N ASP A 130 21.46 -21.50 27.51
CA ASP A 130 22.83 -21.59 26.98
C ASP A 130 23.37 -20.24 26.48
N GLY A 131 22.63 -19.14 26.70
CA GLY A 131 22.99 -17.81 26.23
C GLY A 131 24.36 -17.36 26.71
N LYS A 132 25.16 -16.84 25.81
CA LYS A 132 26.52 -16.33 26.07
C LYS A 132 26.65 -14.90 25.61
N ALA A 133 27.35 -14.09 26.38
CA ALA A 133 27.78 -12.77 25.94
C ALA A 133 28.63 -12.93 24.66
N THR A 134 28.16 -12.36 23.58
CA THR A 134 28.74 -12.49 22.24
C THR A 134 28.84 -11.12 21.59
N ASP A 135 30.03 -10.79 21.13
CA ASP A 135 30.30 -9.54 20.45
C ASP A 135 29.91 -9.64 18.97
N PHE A 136 29.17 -8.62 18.52
CA PHE A 136 28.86 -8.41 17.10
C PHE A 136 29.21 -6.98 16.70
N LYS A 137 30.03 -6.84 15.66
CA LYS A 137 30.22 -5.57 15.00
C LYS A 137 28.98 -5.27 14.16
N ILE A 138 28.41 -4.10 14.32
CA ILE A 138 27.30 -3.64 13.48
C ILE A 138 27.88 -3.12 12.16
N ASP A 139 27.58 -3.82 11.06
CA ASP A 139 28.15 -3.58 9.74
C ASP A 139 27.22 -2.82 8.80
N GLY A 140 25.93 -2.71 9.17
CA GLY A 140 24.93 -1.97 8.42
C GLY A 140 23.71 -1.64 9.26
N ALA A 141 22.88 -0.77 8.72
CA ALA A 141 21.58 -0.42 9.33
C ALA A 141 20.51 -0.37 8.25
N PHE A 142 19.53 -1.25 8.33
CA PHE A 142 18.40 -1.26 7.41
C PHE A 142 17.43 -0.13 7.69
N TYR A 143 16.99 0.55 6.64
CA TYR A 143 15.79 1.34 6.64
C TYR A 143 14.55 0.47 6.44
N TYR A 144 13.38 1.00 6.76
CA TYR A 144 12.12 0.26 6.62
C TYR A 144 11.90 -0.26 5.19
N ASP A 145 12.37 0.49 4.18
CA ASP A 145 12.20 0.17 2.76
C ASP A 145 13.35 -0.66 2.17
N ASP A 146 14.47 -0.85 2.90
CA ASP A 146 15.59 -1.64 2.42
C ASP A 146 15.32 -3.14 2.46
N TYR A 147 14.48 -3.57 3.39
CA TYR A 147 14.15 -4.97 3.57
C TYR A 147 12.66 -5.13 3.90
N SER A 148 11.91 -5.52 2.88
CA SER A 148 10.49 -5.83 2.97
C SER A 148 10.27 -7.34 2.98
N ASN A 149 10.55 -7.99 4.10
CA ASN A 149 10.16 -9.37 4.31
C ASN A 149 8.97 -9.43 5.27
N ASN A 150 7.89 -10.07 4.84
CA ASN A 150 6.69 -10.31 5.66
C ASN A 150 6.99 -11.07 6.97
N LEU A 151 8.11 -11.79 7.01
CA LEU A 151 8.58 -12.53 8.18
C LEU A 151 9.01 -11.60 9.32
N SER A 152 9.78 -10.54 9.00
CA SER A 152 10.30 -9.62 10.02
C SER A 152 9.20 -8.76 10.68
N ASP A 153 8.07 -8.57 10.01
CA ASP A 153 6.93 -7.82 10.53
C ASP A 153 6.09 -8.61 11.54
N SER A 154 6.32 -9.93 11.63
CA SER A 154 5.62 -10.81 12.56
C SER A 154 6.22 -10.79 13.96
N ILE A 155 7.43 -10.26 14.14
CA ILE A 155 8.06 -10.15 15.45
C ILE A 155 7.36 -9.02 16.20
N GLY A 156 6.55 -9.40 17.18
CA GLY A 156 5.74 -8.45 17.96
C GLY A 156 6.61 -7.37 18.59
N ARG A 157 6.21 -6.12 18.45
CA ARG A 157 6.82 -4.96 19.09
C ARG A 157 6.59 -5.03 20.62
N ARG A 158 7.37 -5.83 21.34
CA ARG A 158 7.33 -5.89 22.80
C ARG A 158 8.58 -5.26 23.42
N THR A 159 9.07 -4.17 22.89
CA THR A 159 10.03 -3.34 23.61
C THR A 159 9.27 -2.26 24.38
N TYR A 160 9.11 -2.43 25.68
CA TYR A 160 8.58 -1.37 26.56
C TYR A 160 9.52 -0.15 26.61
N ILE A 161 10.78 -0.35 26.25
CA ILE A 161 11.84 0.66 26.22
C ILE A 161 11.98 1.13 24.78
N GLN A 162 11.63 2.36 24.51
CA GLN A 162 11.67 2.94 23.16
C GLN A 162 13.10 3.33 22.69
N ILE A 163 14.12 3.14 23.53
CA ILE A 163 15.50 3.58 23.30
C ILE A 163 16.43 2.37 23.25
N VAL A 164 16.08 1.42 22.40
CA VAL A 164 16.89 0.26 22.01
C VAL A 164 16.74 0.05 20.51
N PRO A 165 17.71 -0.56 19.81
CA PRO A 165 17.49 -1.04 18.46
C PRO A 165 16.23 -1.92 18.41
N ASN A 166 15.35 -1.69 17.44
CA ASN A 166 14.09 -2.43 17.38
C ASN A 166 14.32 -3.91 17.13
N ILE A 167 15.35 -4.23 16.35
CA ILE A 167 15.73 -5.58 15.94
C ILE A 167 17.19 -5.56 15.49
N ILE A 168 17.90 -6.66 15.72
CA ILE A 168 19.22 -6.89 15.14
C ILE A 168 19.17 -8.18 14.32
N PHE A 169 19.65 -8.10 13.08
CA PHE A 169 19.75 -9.24 12.18
C PHE A 169 21.12 -9.86 12.28
N VAL A 170 21.14 -11.18 12.38
CA VAL A 170 22.36 -12.00 12.34
C VAL A 170 22.18 -13.13 11.32
N SER A 171 23.29 -13.71 10.83
CA SER A 171 23.22 -14.93 10.05
C SER A 171 22.87 -16.13 10.93
N GLU A 172 22.59 -17.29 10.32
CA GLU A 172 22.40 -18.54 11.05
C GLU A 172 23.64 -18.86 11.92
N ALA A 173 24.85 -18.68 11.37
CA ALA A 173 26.08 -18.85 12.14
C ALA A 173 26.20 -17.85 13.31
N GLY A 174 25.72 -16.63 13.13
CA GLY A 174 25.66 -15.63 14.20
C GLY A 174 24.69 -16.02 15.30
N MET A 175 23.53 -16.58 14.94
CA MET A 175 22.57 -17.10 15.91
C MET A 175 23.14 -18.27 16.71
N GLU A 176 23.83 -19.21 16.06
CA GLU A 176 24.50 -20.34 16.72
C GLU A 176 25.60 -19.93 17.71
N ARG A 177 26.27 -18.80 17.46
CA ARG A 177 27.23 -18.22 18.41
C ARG A 177 26.55 -17.68 19.65
N LEU A 178 25.35 -17.15 19.50
CA LEU A 178 24.58 -16.50 20.55
C LEU A 178 23.82 -17.52 21.42
N THR A 179 23.12 -18.46 20.78
CA THR A 179 22.35 -19.53 21.42
C THR A 179 22.08 -20.71 20.49
N LYS A 180 21.90 -21.89 21.06
CA LYS A 180 21.43 -23.08 20.34
C LYS A 180 19.93 -23.32 20.50
N GLU A 181 19.26 -22.48 21.30
CA GLU A 181 17.84 -22.60 21.64
C GLU A 181 17.00 -21.40 21.13
N PRO A 182 17.19 -20.92 19.88
CA PRO A 182 16.32 -19.88 19.34
C PRO A 182 14.91 -20.42 19.10
N ILE A 183 13.92 -19.56 19.22
CA ILE A 183 12.53 -19.90 18.84
C ILE A 183 12.35 -19.67 17.33
N ILE A 184 11.55 -20.52 16.69
CA ILE A 184 11.08 -20.26 15.33
C ILE A 184 10.00 -19.19 15.41
N SER A 185 10.27 -18.03 14.84
CA SER A 185 9.33 -16.89 14.86
C SER A 185 8.47 -16.82 13.61
N ALA A 186 8.99 -17.30 12.48
CA ALA A 186 8.24 -17.34 11.23
C ALA A 186 8.75 -18.45 10.31
N ILE A 187 7.88 -18.92 9.42
CA ILE A 187 8.19 -19.87 8.36
C ILE A 187 7.64 -19.28 7.05
N GLY A 188 8.53 -18.97 6.12
CA GLY A 188 8.22 -18.58 4.75
C GLY A 188 8.16 -19.80 3.84
N VAL A 189 7.23 -19.80 2.93
CA VAL A 189 7.06 -20.88 1.95
C VAL A 189 6.94 -20.27 0.57
N ASP A 190 7.91 -20.56 -0.30
CA ASP A 190 7.85 -20.21 -1.72
C ASP A 190 7.28 -21.35 -2.52
N ILE A 191 6.45 -21.02 -3.51
CA ILE A 191 5.77 -22.01 -4.35
C ILE A 191 6.28 -21.94 -5.79
N LYS A 192 6.41 -23.09 -6.44
CA LYS A 192 6.90 -23.21 -7.82
C LYS A 192 5.96 -22.65 -8.86
N ASP A 193 4.66 -22.86 -8.68
CA ASP A 193 3.61 -22.46 -9.63
C ASP A 193 2.42 -21.86 -8.87
N PHE A 194 2.07 -20.62 -9.20
CA PHE A 194 0.91 -19.94 -8.62
C PHE A 194 -0.43 -20.63 -8.93
N ASN A 195 -0.50 -21.49 -9.94
CA ASN A 195 -1.69 -22.30 -10.21
C ASN A 195 -1.97 -23.33 -9.11
N ASP A 196 -0.96 -23.74 -8.34
CA ASP A 196 -1.09 -24.66 -7.22
C ASP A 196 -1.39 -23.96 -5.89
N LEU A 197 -1.47 -22.62 -5.88
CA LEU A 197 -1.59 -21.81 -4.66
C LEU A 197 -2.77 -22.24 -3.77
N GLU A 198 -3.98 -22.43 -4.34
CA GLU A 198 -5.17 -22.81 -3.56
C GLU A 198 -5.02 -24.18 -2.90
N ARG A 199 -4.44 -25.15 -3.61
CA ARG A 199 -4.17 -26.48 -3.07
C ARG A 199 -3.14 -26.45 -1.95
N ILE A 200 -2.00 -25.79 -2.19
CA ILE A 200 -0.90 -25.66 -1.21
C ILE A 200 -1.40 -24.90 0.02
N ASP A 201 -2.14 -23.81 -0.16
CA ASP A 201 -2.72 -23.05 0.93
C ASP A 201 -3.62 -23.93 1.81
N SER A 202 -4.48 -24.74 1.21
CA SER A 202 -5.37 -25.67 1.93
C SER A 202 -4.58 -26.73 2.71
N GLU A 203 -3.52 -27.28 2.13
CA GLU A 203 -2.66 -28.26 2.80
C GLU A 203 -1.88 -27.63 3.96
N LEU A 204 -1.36 -26.42 3.79
CA LEU A 204 -0.66 -25.68 4.84
C LEU A 204 -1.63 -25.25 5.97
N GLN A 205 -2.87 -24.86 5.65
CA GLN A 205 -3.90 -24.59 6.65
C GLN A 205 -4.23 -25.84 7.47
N ALA A 206 -4.33 -27.01 6.82
CA ALA A 206 -4.54 -28.28 7.51
C ALA A 206 -3.39 -28.59 8.48
N ILE A 207 -2.13 -28.37 8.07
CA ILE A 207 -0.96 -28.53 8.94
C ILE A 207 -1.03 -27.54 10.10
N ASN A 208 -1.30 -26.25 9.82
CA ASN A 208 -1.38 -25.21 10.83
C ASN A 208 -2.47 -25.52 11.89
N SER A 209 -3.59 -26.08 11.46
CA SER A 209 -4.69 -26.47 12.37
C SER A 209 -4.32 -27.60 13.34
N THR A 210 -3.25 -28.36 13.06
CA THR A 210 -2.74 -29.41 13.95
C THR A 210 -1.78 -28.87 15.02
N LEU A 211 -1.29 -27.64 14.87
CA LEU A 211 -0.45 -27.00 15.86
C LEU A 211 -1.30 -26.60 17.07
N THR A 212 -0.92 -27.10 18.22
CA THR A 212 -1.72 -27.01 19.46
C THR A 212 -1.62 -25.62 20.12
N GLU A 213 -0.69 -24.79 19.66
CA GLU A 213 -0.48 -23.44 20.17
C GLU A 213 -1.22 -22.44 19.29
N SER A 214 -2.18 -21.75 19.90
CA SER A 214 -3.09 -20.79 19.26
C SER A 214 -2.41 -19.49 18.75
N GLU A 215 -1.10 -19.42 18.75
CA GLU A 215 -0.34 -18.21 18.44
C GLU A 215 0.16 -18.14 16.99
N TRP A 216 0.16 -19.24 16.25
CA TRP A 216 0.61 -19.26 14.87
C TRP A 216 -0.48 -18.71 13.93
N GLN A 217 -0.16 -17.62 13.26
CA GLN A 217 -1.02 -17.03 12.25
C GLN A 217 -0.49 -17.34 10.86
N MET A 218 -1.30 -17.98 10.05
CA MET A 218 -0.98 -18.19 8.64
C MET A 218 -1.39 -16.96 7.83
N LYS A 219 -0.42 -16.36 7.15
CA LYS A 219 -0.66 -15.31 6.16
C LYS A 219 -0.43 -15.90 4.78
N SER A 220 -1.45 -16.02 3.98
CA SER A 220 -1.33 -16.46 2.59
C SER A 220 -1.66 -15.35 1.62
N ALA A 221 -1.16 -15.46 0.39
CA ALA A 221 -1.51 -14.53 -0.69
C ALA A 221 -3.02 -14.53 -0.97
N ILE A 222 -3.71 -15.64 -0.76
CA ILE A 222 -5.17 -15.75 -0.89
C ILE A 222 -5.86 -14.91 0.18
N ASN A 223 -5.51 -15.11 1.46
CA ASN A 223 -6.10 -14.38 2.57
C ASN A 223 -5.81 -12.88 2.47
N GLN A 224 -4.62 -12.51 2.06
CA GLN A 224 -4.29 -11.10 1.81
C GLN A 224 -5.11 -10.52 0.67
N LYS A 225 -5.25 -11.23 -0.45
CA LYS A 225 -6.08 -10.80 -1.58
C LYS A 225 -7.54 -10.63 -1.18
N GLU A 226 -8.08 -11.52 -0.36
CA GLU A 226 -9.46 -11.41 0.14
C GLU A 226 -9.63 -10.19 1.06
N GLN A 227 -8.70 -9.95 1.99
CA GLN A 227 -8.72 -8.76 2.84
C GLN A 227 -8.62 -7.47 2.04
N PHE A 228 -7.72 -7.41 1.05
CA PHE A 228 -7.63 -6.30 0.11
C PHE A 228 -8.94 -6.11 -0.67
N ASN A 229 -9.51 -7.19 -1.21
CA ASN A 229 -10.77 -7.11 -1.95
C ASN A 229 -11.92 -6.59 -1.07
N GLN A 230 -12.02 -7.01 0.19
CA GLN A 230 -13.03 -6.50 1.13
C GLN A 230 -12.84 -5.02 1.44
N MET A 231 -11.60 -4.57 1.65
CA MET A 231 -11.29 -3.16 1.87
C MET A 231 -11.62 -2.33 0.62
N PHE A 232 -11.18 -2.77 -0.56
CA PHE A 232 -11.48 -2.12 -1.83
C PHE A 232 -12.96 -2.17 -2.20
N TYR A 233 -13.70 -3.21 -1.82
CA TYR A 233 -15.13 -3.28 -2.04
C TYR A 233 -15.86 -2.11 -1.36
N SER A 234 -15.53 -1.81 -0.12
CA SER A 234 -16.13 -0.69 0.62
C SER A 234 -15.78 0.66 -0.01
N VAL A 235 -14.52 0.87 -0.41
CA VAL A 235 -14.08 2.10 -1.09
C VAL A 235 -14.74 2.22 -2.47
N ASN A 236 -14.80 1.13 -3.23
CA ASN A 236 -15.45 1.09 -4.54
C ASN A 236 -16.97 1.34 -4.44
N LEU A 237 -17.63 0.81 -3.40
CA LEU A 237 -19.07 1.05 -3.20
C LEU A 237 -19.35 2.54 -2.98
N LEU A 238 -18.57 3.20 -2.14
CA LEU A 238 -18.70 4.63 -1.89
C LEU A 238 -18.33 5.46 -3.13
N GLY A 239 -17.23 5.13 -3.78
CA GLY A 239 -16.77 5.82 -4.99
C GLY A 239 -17.75 5.68 -6.16
N ASN A 240 -18.21 4.46 -6.42
CA ASN A 240 -19.20 4.19 -7.47
C ASN A 240 -20.56 4.84 -7.14
N GLY A 241 -20.99 4.83 -5.87
CA GLY A 241 -22.19 5.52 -5.43
C GLY A 241 -22.13 7.02 -5.70
N ALA A 242 -21.03 7.68 -5.34
CA ALA A 242 -20.81 9.08 -5.63
C ALA A 242 -20.74 9.36 -7.15
N ALA A 243 -20.08 8.51 -7.92
CA ALA A 243 -20.00 8.63 -9.38
C ALA A 243 -21.38 8.54 -10.03
N ILE A 244 -22.22 7.57 -9.62
CA ILE A 244 -23.61 7.44 -10.12
C ILE A 244 -24.42 8.69 -9.80
N LEU A 245 -24.33 9.24 -8.58
CA LEU A 245 -25.01 10.47 -8.21
C LEU A 245 -24.59 11.65 -9.10
N LEU A 246 -23.28 11.80 -9.36
CA LEU A 246 -22.77 12.84 -10.24
C LEU A 246 -23.26 12.67 -11.68
N ILE A 247 -23.32 11.43 -12.19
CA ILE A 247 -23.87 11.13 -13.54
C ILE A 247 -25.36 11.51 -13.58
N VAL A 248 -26.15 11.16 -12.59
CA VAL A 248 -27.59 11.50 -12.53
C VAL A 248 -27.78 13.03 -12.51
N ILE A 249 -27.03 13.74 -11.65
CA ILE A 249 -27.09 15.22 -11.59
C ILE A 249 -26.70 15.82 -12.93
N GLY A 250 -25.61 15.34 -13.55
CA GLY A 250 -25.17 15.79 -14.87
C GLY A 250 -26.21 15.54 -15.95
N LEU A 251 -26.87 14.39 -15.95
CA LEU A 251 -27.94 14.04 -16.86
C LEU A 251 -29.16 14.96 -16.69
N ILE A 252 -29.59 15.19 -15.47
CA ILE A 252 -30.72 16.12 -15.17
C ILE A 252 -30.39 17.52 -15.65
N ASN A 253 -29.17 18.01 -15.40
CA ASN A 253 -28.74 19.34 -15.86
C ASN A 253 -28.71 19.39 -17.39
N PHE A 254 -28.21 18.36 -18.07
CA PHE A 254 -28.20 18.29 -19.51
C PHE A 254 -29.62 18.29 -20.11
N VAL A 255 -30.54 17.51 -19.53
CA VAL A 255 -31.95 17.51 -19.94
C VAL A 255 -32.58 18.88 -19.75
N ASN A 256 -32.34 19.57 -18.62
CA ASN A 256 -32.86 20.92 -18.35
C ASN A 256 -32.35 21.95 -19.36
N VAL A 257 -31.03 21.89 -19.71
CA VAL A 257 -30.46 22.79 -20.72
C VAL A 257 -31.11 22.55 -22.09
N MET A 258 -31.27 21.28 -22.48
CA MET A 258 -31.90 20.90 -23.73
C MET A 258 -33.40 21.33 -23.76
N LEU A 259 -34.15 21.08 -22.67
CA LEU A 259 -35.53 21.46 -22.55
C LEU A 259 -35.72 22.98 -22.69
N THR A 260 -34.92 23.75 -21.93
CA THR A 260 -34.96 25.22 -21.99
C THR A 260 -34.58 25.73 -23.38
N GLY A 261 -33.55 25.16 -24.01
CA GLY A 261 -33.14 25.52 -25.37
C GLY A 261 -34.22 25.25 -26.45
N VAL A 262 -34.88 24.09 -26.34
CA VAL A 262 -35.98 23.71 -27.24
C VAL A 262 -37.21 24.62 -27.01
N VAL A 263 -37.61 24.87 -25.76
CA VAL A 263 -38.75 25.72 -25.44
C VAL A 263 -38.51 27.19 -25.85
N ALA A 264 -37.33 27.73 -25.56
CA ALA A 264 -36.96 29.09 -25.95
C ALA A 264 -36.98 29.32 -27.51
N ARG A 265 -36.69 28.28 -28.27
CA ARG A 265 -36.62 28.30 -29.73
C ARG A 265 -37.90 27.77 -30.41
N LYS A 266 -38.96 27.50 -29.60
CA LYS A 266 -40.24 26.94 -30.11
C LYS A 266 -40.79 27.73 -31.28
N ASN A 267 -40.68 29.08 -31.20
CA ASN A 267 -41.13 29.99 -32.25
C ASN A 267 -40.31 29.90 -33.52
N GLU A 268 -38.99 29.85 -33.39
CA GLU A 268 -38.11 29.67 -34.54
C GLU A 268 -38.44 28.36 -35.28
N PHE A 269 -38.72 27.29 -34.54
CA PHE A 269 -39.12 26.02 -35.15
C PHE A 269 -40.47 26.07 -35.81
N ALA A 270 -41.46 26.82 -35.27
CA ALA A 270 -42.75 27.01 -35.90
C ALA A 270 -42.61 27.80 -37.21
N ILE A 271 -41.77 28.81 -37.25
CA ILE A 271 -41.47 29.57 -38.49
C ILE A 271 -40.82 28.66 -39.54
N MET A 272 -39.83 27.85 -39.12
CA MET A 272 -39.17 26.87 -39.98
C MET A 272 -40.18 25.87 -40.59
N GLU A 273 -41.09 25.33 -39.74
CA GLU A 273 -42.15 24.43 -40.20
C GLU A 273 -43.08 25.12 -41.18
N SER A 274 -43.41 26.40 -40.97
CA SER A 274 -44.29 27.19 -41.87
C SER A 274 -43.67 27.44 -43.27
N ILE A 275 -42.36 27.52 -43.37
CA ILE A 275 -41.62 27.62 -44.66
C ILE A 275 -41.30 26.26 -45.26
N GLY A 276 -41.79 25.15 -44.69
CA GLY A 276 -41.70 23.81 -45.26
C GLY A 276 -40.61 22.91 -44.68
N THR A 277 -39.95 23.30 -43.59
CA THR A 277 -39.00 22.44 -42.89
C THR A 277 -39.78 21.34 -42.18
N THR A 278 -39.38 20.09 -42.38
CA THR A 278 -40.02 18.94 -41.72
C THR A 278 -39.55 18.77 -40.27
N LYS A 279 -40.42 18.22 -39.39
CA LYS A 279 -40.06 17.86 -38.02
C LYS A 279 -38.80 16.97 -37.92
N LYS A 280 -38.58 16.11 -38.91
CA LYS A 280 -37.39 15.27 -39.03
C LYS A 280 -36.11 16.09 -39.25
N GLN A 281 -36.21 17.19 -40.03
CA GLN A 281 -35.06 18.06 -40.26
C GLN A 281 -34.71 18.87 -39.01
N ILE A 282 -35.71 19.39 -38.28
CA ILE A 282 -35.50 20.06 -37.00
C ILE A 282 -34.87 19.11 -35.98
N MET A 283 -35.40 17.90 -35.88
CA MET A 283 -34.82 16.87 -35.01
C MET A 283 -33.36 16.57 -35.37
N LYS A 284 -33.00 16.53 -36.64
CA LYS A 284 -31.62 16.33 -37.11
C LYS A 284 -30.70 17.49 -36.70
N ILE A 285 -31.18 18.72 -36.73
CA ILE A 285 -30.44 19.92 -36.26
C ILE A 285 -30.16 19.80 -34.78
N LEU A 286 -31.17 19.47 -33.95
CA LEU A 286 -31.02 19.30 -32.51
C LEU A 286 -30.11 18.13 -32.13
N THR A 287 -30.19 17.02 -32.89
CA THR A 287 -29.27 15.88 -32.70
C THR A 287 -27.83 16.26 -33.06
N LEU A 288 -27.58 17.07 -34.07
CA LEU A 288 -26.26 17.60 -34.40
C LEU A 288 -25.73 18.52 -33.29
N GLU A 289 -26.60 19.36 -32.74
CA GLU A 289 -26.26 20.21 -31.58
C GLU A 289 -25.84 19.34 -30.37
N GLY A 290 -26.59 18.27 -30.04
CA GLY A 290 -26.21 17.28 -29.08
C GLY A 290 -24.87 16.61 -29.39
N GLY A 291 -24.60 16.33 -30.68
CA GLY A 291 -23.32 15.78 -31.12
C GLY A 291 -22.13 16.71 -30.84
N ILE A 292 -22.31 18.02 -30.97
CA ILE A 292 -21.28 19.02 -30.59
C ILE A 292 -20.98 18.96 -29.10
N TYR A 293 -22.02 18.86 -28.25
CA TYR A 293 -21.82 18.70 -26.80
C TYR A 293 -21.06 17.40 -26.48
N ALA A 294 -21.37 16.29 -27.17
CA ALA A 294 -20.64 15.03 -27.01
C ALA A 294 -19.17 15.16 -27.38
N LEU A 295 -18.88 15.86 -28.48
CA LEU A 295 -17.49 16.09 -28.93
C LEU A 295 -16.71 16.95 -27.91
N ILE A 296 -17.29 18.04 -27.43
CA ILE A 296 -16.64 18.90 -26.42
C ILE A 296 -16.40 18.11 -25.13
N SER A 297 -17.41 17.37 -24.65
CA SER A 297 -17.28 16.54 -23.45
C SER A 297 -16.19 15.47 -23.61
N THR A 298 -16.11 14.82 -24.78
CA THR A 298 -15.07 13.83 -25.08
C THR A 298 -13.68 14.47 -25.06
N LEU A 299 -13.54 15.67 -25.64
CA LEU A 299 -12.27 16.39 -25.63
C LEU A 299 -11.84 16.74 -24.19
N LEU A 300 -12.78 17.17 -23.35
CA LEU A 300 -12.48 17.44 -21.93
C LEU A 300 -12.08 16.17 -21.16
N ILE A 301 -12.72 15.04 -21.41
CA ILE A 301 -12.35 13.76 -20.81
C ILE A 301 -10.96 13.33 -21.27
N MET A 302 -10.68 13.44 -22.58
CA MET A 302 -9.39 13.06 -23.15
C MET A 302 -8.24 13.96 -22.70
N THR A 303 -8.51 15.19 -22.30
CA THR A 303 -7.48 16.12 -21.80
C THR A 303 -7.41 16.07 -20.26
N PHE A 304 -8.39 16.65 -19.58
CA PHE A 304 -8.39 16.77 -18.13
C PHE A 304 -8.57 15.43 -17.40
N GLY A 305 -9.43 14.54 -17.93
CA GLY A 305 -9.65 13.23 -17.37
C GLY A 305 -8.38 12.37 -17.42
N ASN A 306 -7.70 12.34 -18.57
CA ASN A 306 -6.43 11.62 -18.68
C ASN A 306 -5.31 12.25 -17.85
N ALA A 307 -5.22 13.57 -17.79
CA ALA A 307 -4.23 14.23 -16.93
C ALA A 307 -4.42 13.84 -15.47
N PHE A 308 -5.67 13.77 -15.00
CA PHE A 308 -5.98 13.31 -13.65
C PHE A 308 -5.61 11.83 -13.44
N LEU A 309 -5.92 10.95 -14.40
CA LEU A 309 -5.54 9.54 -14.33
C LEU A 309 -4.02 9.34 -14.28
N LEU A 310 -3.26 10.14 -15.02
CA LEU A 310 -1.79 10.09 -14.98
C LEU A 310 -1.23 10.57 -13.64
N LEU A 311 -1.83 11.60 -13.03
CA LEU A 311 -1.45 12.03 -11.68
C LEU A 311 -1.73 10.92 -10.64
N VAL A 312 -2.84 10.21 -10.76
CA VAL A 312 -3.15 9.06 -9.89
C VAL A 312 -2.15 7.92 -10.14
N ALA A 313 -1.83 7.64 -11.41
CA ALA A 313 -0.86 6.60 -11.77
C ALA A 313 0.53 6.85 -11.16
N ASP A 314 0.96 8.10 -11.10
CA ASP A 314 2.22 8.50 -10.48
C ASP A 314 2.18 8.40 -8.95
N ALA A 315 1.04 8.71 -8.33
CA ALA A 315 0.87 8.66 -6.88
C ALA A 315 0.74 7.24 -6.31
N VAL A 316 0.17 6.29 -7.06
CA VAL A 316 -0.12 4.92 -6.59
C VAL A 316 1.12 4.18 -6.10
N PRO A 317 2.28 4.15 -6.81
CA PRO A 317 3.48 3.47 -6.33
C PRO A 317 4.06 4.07 -5.04
N HIS A 318 3.87 5.37 -4.81
CA HIS A 318 4.31 6.03 -3.56
C HIS A 318 3.44 5.68 -2.34
N ILE A 319 2.20 5.25 -2.57
CA ILE A 319 1.27 4.85 -1.51
C ILE A 319 1.36 3.34 -1.24
N ALA A 320 1.60 2.55 -2.28
CA ALA A 320 1.67 1.09 -2.21
C ALA A 320 2.70 0.57 -3.22
N ASN A 321 3.89 0.22 -2.75
CA ASN A 321 5.04 -0.21 -3.58
C ASN A 321 4.75 -1.43 -4.46
N TYR A 322 3.72 -2.22 -4.11
CA TYR A 322 3.28 -3.41 -4.85
C TYR A 322 2.13 -3.15 -5.82
N ALA A 323 1.59 -1.93 -5.87
CA ALA A 323 0.44 -1.63 -6.72
C ALA A 323 0.88 -1.26 -8.13
N VAL A 324 0.39 -2.01 -9.10
CA VAL A 324 0.59 -1.72 -10.52
C VAL A 324 -0.64 -0.99 -11.03
N PHE A 325 -0.45 0.21 -11.58
CA PHE A 325 -1.54 0.95 -12.22
C PHE A 325 -1.77 0.43 -13.64
N GLU A 326 -2.96 -0.12 -13.86
CA GLU A 326 -3.42 -0.46 -15.22
C GLU A 326 -4.40 0.60 -15.73
N TYR A 327 -4.10 1.17 -16.90
CA TYR A 327 -4.96 2.19 -17.50
C TYR A 327 -6.32 1.59 -17.89
N PRO A 328 -7.48 2.14 -17.40
CA PRO A 328 -8.80 1.54 -17.59
C PRO A 328 -9.40 1.86 -18.98
N VAL A 329 -8.78 1.36 -20.05
CA VAL A 329 -9.15 1.65 -21.46
C VAL A 329 -10.63 1.33 -21.75
N ALA A 330 -11.10 0.16 -21.32
CA ALA A 330 -12.47 -0.29 -21.56
C ALA A 330 -13.51 0.63 -20.89
N LEU A 331 -13.21 1.12 -19.67
CA LEU A 331 -14.08 2.04 -18.92
C LEU A 331 -14.13 3.40 -19.60
N VAL A 332 -13.00 3.94 -20.05
CA VAL A 332 -12.93 5.23 -20.75
C VAL A 332 -13.71 5.17 -22.06
N ILE A 333 -13.53 4.11 -22.85
CA ILE A 333 -14.30 3.91 -24.11
C ILE A 333 -15.80 3.78 -23.81
N GLY A 334 -16.18 2.99 -22.80
CA GLY A 334 -17.56 2.83 -22.38
C GLY A 334 -18.22 4.15 -21.97
N LEU A 335 -17.50 4.97 -21.20
CA LEU A 335 -17.96 6.30 -20.78
C LEU A 335 -18.20 7.22 -21.98
N ILE A 336 -17.25 7.30 -22.92
CA ILE A 336 -17.37 8.11 -24.13
C ILE A 336 -18.58 7.63 -24.97
N ALA A 337 -18.75 6.34 -25.16
CA ALA A 337 -19.88 5.78 -25.89
C ALA A 337 -21.22 6.15 -25.21
N ALA A 338 -21.31 6.06 -23.89
CA ALA A 338 -22.50 6.44 -23.12
C ALA A 338 -22.82 7.94 -23.31
N ILE A 339 -21.82 8.81 -23.27
CA ILE A 339 -22.01 10.26 -23.50
C ILE A 339 -22.56 10.50 -24.89
N PHE A 340 -22.04 9.87 -25.94
CA PHE A 340 -22.56 10.01 -27.30
C PHE A 340 -24.02 9.54 -27.37
N VAL A 341 -24.37 8.40 -26.79
CA VAL A 341 -25.75 7.89 -26.76
C VAL A 341 -26.69 8.88 -26.09
N ILE A 342 -26.31 9.43 -24.93
CA ILE A 342 -27.11 10.39 -24.20
C ILE A 342 -27.26 11.70 -24.98
N CYS A 343 -26.17 12.28 -25.43
CA CYS A 343 -26.19 13.58 -26.11
C CYS A 343 -26.90 13.56 -27.47
N LEU A 344 -26.90 12.41 -28.16
CA LEU A 344 -27.65 12.27 -29.41
C LEU A 344 -29.13 11.94 -29.21
N SER A 345 -29.48 11.20 -28.15
CA SER A 345 -30.87 10.76 -27.91
C SER A 345 -31.72 11.80 -27.16
N VAL A 346 -31.16 12.48 -26.15
CA VAL A 346 -31.90 13.42 -25.30
C VAL A 346 -32.53 14.58 -26.08
N PRO A 347 -31.85 15.28 -27.01
CA PRO A 347 -32.46 16.36 -27.77
C PRO A 347 -33.66 15.90 -28.60
N ALA A 348 -33.58 14.72 -29.18
CA ALA A 348 -34.66 14.12 -29.96
C ALA A 348 -35.87 13.78 -29.11
N ILE A 349 -35.66 13.23 -27.90
CA ILE A 349 -36.69 12.89 -26.92
C ILE A 349 -37.38 14.17 -26.42
N VAL A 350 -36.60 15.17 -26.03
CA VAL A 350 -37.11 16.47 -25.55
C VAL A 350 -37.96 17.17 -26.62
N TYR A 351 -37.43 17.22 -27.87
CA TYR A 351 -38.19 17.83 -28.95
C TYR A 351 -39.50 17.12 -29.23
N LYS A 352 -39.51 15.78 -29.26
CA LYS A 352 -40.71 14.97 -29.42
C LYS A 352 -41.71 15.21 -28.31
N ALA A 353 -41.28 15.25 -27.07
CA ALA A 353 -42.16 15.49 -25.90
C ALA A 353 -42.78 16.91 -25.89
N THR A 354 -42.08 17.92 -26.47
CA THR A 354 -42.56 19.32 -26.50
C THR A 354 -43.28 19.68 -27.77
N SER A 355 -43.28 18.83 -28.83
CA SER A 355 -43.80 19.15 -30.15
C SER A 355 -45.20 18.55 -30.44
N ASP A 356 -45.91 18.01 -29.46
CA ASP A 356 -47.23 17.39 -29.65
C ASP A 356 -48.36 18.38 -29.84
N GLU A 357 -48.16 19.70 -29.65
CA GLU A 357 -49.10 20.72 -30.02
C GLU A 357 -49.08 20.99 -31.54
N THR A 358 -50.26 21.24 -32.13
CA THR A 358 -50.37 21.55 -33.54
C THR A 358 -49.76 22.91 -33.86
N VAL A 359 -49.25 23.12 -35.11
CA VAL A 359 -48.64 24.38 -35.55
C VAL A 359 -49.61 25.56 -35.39
N ILE A 360 -50.91 25.31 -35.54
CA ILE A 360 -51.99 26.31 -35.41
C ILE A 360 -52.15 26.70 -33.94
N GLU A 361 -52.13 25.78 -33.00
CA GLU A 361 -52.21 26.08 -31.55
C GLU A 361 -50.96 26.85 -31.08
N ARG A 362 -49.79 26.55 -31.63
CA ARG A 362 -48.54 27.26 -31.34
C ARG A 362 -48.55 28.71 -31.81
N LEU A 363 -49.13 28.98 -32.99
CA LEU A 363 -49.25 30.32 -33.53
C LEU A 363 -50.37 31.14 -32.84
N HIS A 364 -51.47 30.50 -32.40
CA HIS A 364 -52.57 31.18 -31.73
C HIS A 364 -52.21 31.61 -30.27
N ASN A 365 -51.37 30.86 -29.59
CA ASN A 365 -50.84 31.24 -28.25
C ASN A 365 -49.86 32.43 -28.31
N PHE A 366 -49.61 33.00 -29.50
CA PHE A 366 -48.83 34.21 -29.72
C PHE A 366 -49.59 35.48 -29.69
N GLU A 367 -50.91 35.45 -29.87
CA GLU A 367 -51.77 36.65 -29.93
C GLU A 367 -52.42 37.03 -28.60
N ASN A 368 -52.16 36.23 -27.53
CA ASN A 368 -52.56 36.49 -26.16
C ASN A 368 -51.36 36.66 -25.23
#